data_ae2e7408d6cefd5ac7986f11b07a2eea
#
_entry.id   ae2e7408d6cefd5ac7986f11b07a2eea
#
_cell.length_a   1.000
_cell.length_b   1.000
_cell.length_c   1.000
_cell.angle_alpha   90.00
_cell.angle_beta   90.00
_cell.angle_gamma   90.00
#
_symmetry.space_group_name_H-M   'P 1'
#
loop_
_entity.id
_entity.type
_entity.pdbx_description
1 polymer ?
#
loop_
_entity_poly.entity_id
_entity_poly.type
_entity_poly.pdbx_seq_one_letter_code
_entity_poly.pdbx_strand_id
1 'polypeptide(L)'
;MQRGRKSDGRRRVALAGALLAVGLLAGCASTPAPEERHPDDPWEGFNRRVFAFNEVVDRYALKPVAQGYRTVTPEPVQTGVGNFFSNLGELRTLLNSLLQGKPGNAGIAGARFVINTTVGIGGLWDFATHMEVTGREEDFGQTLGVWGVGEGPYLVLPFLGASTVRDTGALPVDVYSYPTTYIEDDPTRIGLTALRIVDTRAGLLDQEALIHGDRYSFIRDAYLQQRRFEVSDGEQGDDPFASDDFDFDDSDFDDADFAD
;
A
#
# COMPACT_ATOMS: atom_id res chain seq x y z
N MET A 1 -42.87 8.25 23.70
CA MET A 1 -42.13 7.02 24.11
C MET A 1 -41.04 6.58 23.13
N GLN A 2 -40.25 7.51 22.56
CA GLN A 2 -39.18 7.18 21.52
C GLN A 2 -37.75 7.52 21.95
N ARG A 3 -37.51 8.07 23.12
CA ARG A 3 -36.15 8.46 23.56
C ARG A 3 -35.26 7.33 24.13
N GLY A 4 -35.85 6.20 24.55
CA GLY A 4 -35.11 5.08 25.17
C GLY A 4 -34.35 4.18 24.20
N ARG A 5 -34.78 4.09 22.94
CA ARG A 5 -34.24 3.11 21.97
C ARG A 5 -32.89 3.55 21.31
N LYS A 6 -32.64 4.87 21.24
CA LYS A 6 -31.38 5.40 20.67
C LYS A 6 -30.20 5.33 21.64
N SER A 7 -30.44 5.32 22.96
CA SER A 7 -29.38 5.21 23.97
C SER A 7 -28.81 3.81 24.10
N ASP A 8 -29.63 2.78 23.89
CA ASP A 8 -29.20 1.37 23.97
C ASP A 8 -28.29 0.95 22.82
N GLY A 9 -28.55 1.45 21.60
CA GLY A 9 -27.69 1.19 20.44
C GLY A 9 -26.28 1.77 20.64
N ARG A 10 -26.17 2.99 21.10
CA ARG A 10 -24.88 3.66 21.38
C ARG A 10 -24.10 2.95 22.49
N ARG A 11 -24.77 2.48 23.55
CA ARG A 11 -24.13 1.72 24.64
C ARG A 11 -23.63 0.35 24.17
N ARG A 12 -24.36 -0.34 23.30
CA ARG A 12 -23.94 -1.64 22.76
C ARG A 12 -22.73 -1.49 21.81
N VAL A 13 -22.71 -0.45 20.99
CA VAL A 13 -21.55 -0.14 20.13
C VAL A 13 -20.33 0.26 20.96
N ALA A 14 -20.51 1.07 22.01
CA ALA A 14 -19.42 1.45 22.92
C ALA A 14 -18.88 0.25 23.72
N LEU A 15 -19.75 -0.67 24.16
CA LEU A 15 -19.35 -1.90 24.85
C LEU A 15 -18.64 -2.88 23.92
N ALA A 16 -19.09 -3.01 22.67
CA ALA A 16 -18.41 -3.83 21.66
C ALA A 16 -17.02 -3.27 21.33
N GLY A 17 -16.90 -1.94 21.19
CA GLY A 17 -15.61 -1.27 20.98
C GLY A 17 -14.66 -1.41 22.17
N ALA A 18 -15.17 -1.32 23.41
CA ALA A 18 -14.37 -1.51 24.61
C ALA A 18 -13.92 -2.97 24.80
N LEU A 19 -14.75 -3.94 24.47
CA LEU A 19 -14.40 -5.37 24.49
C LEU A 19 -13.35 -5.72 23.42
N LEU A 20 -13.43 -5.11 22.23
CA LEU A 20 -12.40 -5.25 21.20
C LEU A 20 -11.07 -4.66 21.67
N ALA A 21 -11.09 -3.47 22.30
CA ALA A 21 -9.89 -2.82 22.82
C ALA A 21 -9.25 -3.62 23.96
N VAL A 22 -10.02 -4.20 24.86
CA VAL A 22 -9.54 -5.06 25.96
C VAL A 22 -8.99 -6.39 25.44
N GLY A 23 -9.60 -6.98 24.41
CA GLY A 23 -9.11 -8.19 23.76
C GLY A 23 -7.73 -8.00 23.09
N LEU A 24 -7.46 -6.80 22.55
CA LEU A 24 -6.17 -6.44 21.96
C LEU A 24 -5.08 -6.22 23.01
N LEU A 25 -5.41 -5.82 24.23
CA LEU A 25 -4.48 -5.58 25.33
C LEU A 25 -4.07 -6.83 26.11
N ALA A 26 -4.88 -7.90 26.09
CA ALA A 26 -4.66 -9.11 26.90
C ALA A 26 -3.55 -10.04 26.39
N GLY A 27 -2.81 -9.64 25.38
CA GLY A 27 -1.94 -10.51 24.59
C GLY A 27 -0.45 -10.39 24.79
N CYS A 28 0.04 -9.96 25.95
CA CYS A 28 1.49 -9.83 26.21
C CYS A 28 2.25 -11.16 26.50
N ALA A 29 1.65 -12.33 26.26
CA ALA A 29 2.20 -13.60 26.75
C ALA A 29 3.10 -14.40 25.80
N SER A 30 3.37 -13.93 24.57
CA SER A 30 4.28 -14.61 23.64
C SER A 30 5.10 -13.61 22.82
N THR A 31 5.90 -12.80 23.51
CA THR A 31 6.87 -11.92 22.85
C THR A 31 8.17 -12.72 22.68
N PRO A 32 8.77 -12.78 21.46
CA PRO A 32 10.10 -13.35 21.25
C PRO A 32 11.13 -12.72 22.18
N ALA A 33 12.22 -13.44 22.48
CA ALA A 33 13.32 -12.90 23.26
C ALA A 33 13.85 -11.61 22.60
N PRO A 34 14.38 -10.63 23.35
CA PRO A 34 14.84 -9.35 22.82
C PRO A 34 15.84 -9.48 21.67
N GLU A 35 16.64 -10.55 21.64
CA GLU A 35 17.67 -10.84 20.64
C GLU A 35 17.10 -11.38 19.32
N GLU A 36 15.84 -11.82 19.29
CA GLU A 36 15.17 -12.37 18.10
C GLU A 36 14.21 -11.38 17.43
N ARG A 37 14.07 -10.16 17.98
CA ARG A 37 13.10 -9.18 17.43
C ARG A 37 13.69 -8.46 16.24
N HIS A 38 12.87 -8.32 15.20
CA HIS A 38 13.24 -7.48 14.07
C HIS A 38 13.36 -6.00 14.54
N PRO A 39 14.47 -5.30 14.22
CA PRO A 39 14.72 -3.94 14.72
C PRO A 39 13.59 -2.96 14.39
N ASP A 40 13.00 -3.08 13.21
CA ASP A 40 11.93 -2.20 12.75
C ASP A 40 10.53 -2.62 13.24
N ASP A 41 10.41 -3.78 13.94
CA ASP A 41 9.12 -4.30 14.40
C ASP A 41 9.11 -4.61 15.91
N PRO A 42 9.27 -3.59 16.75
CA PRO A 42 9.25 -3.77 18.21
C PRO A 42 7.88 -4.22 18.74
N TRP A 43 6.82 -4.07 17.94
CA TRP A 43 5.43 -4.43 18.28
C TRP A 43 4.97 -5.71 17.59
N GLU A 44 5.86 -6.61 17.19
CA GLU A 44 5.55 -7.81 16.41
C GLU A 44 4.38 -8.60 16.97
N GLY A 45 4.33 -8.82 18.30
CA GLY A 45 3.26 -9.56 18.93
C GLY A 45 1.86 -8.91 18.76
N PHE A 46 1.78 -7.59 18.75
CA PHE A 46 0.57 -6.85 18.44
C PHE A 46 0.27 -6.94 16.93
N ASN A 47 1.26 -6.63 16.11
CA ASN A 47 1.14 -6.60 14.66
C ASN A 47 0.69 -7.95 14.08
N ARG A 48 1.23 -9.07 14.55
CA ARG A 48 0.80 -10.43 14.14
C ARG A 48 -0.66 -10.72 14.47
N ARG A 49 -1.22 -10.16 15.55
CA ARG A 49 -2.65 -10.36 15.89
C ARG A 49 -3.55 -9.54 14.97
N VAL A 50 -3.19 -8.29 14.73
CA VAL A 50 -3.93 -7.46 13.77
C VAL A 50 -3.84 -8.05 12.37
N PHE A 51 -2.66 -8.56 12.00
CA PHE A 51 -2.46 -9.27 10.74
C PHE A 51 -3.37 -10.52 10.64
N ALA A 52 -3.39 -11.37 11.67
CA ALA A 52 -4.26 -12.54 11.70
C ALA A 52 -5.76 -12.16 11.63
N PHE A 53 -6.17 -11.06 12.26
CA PHE A 53 -7.51 -10.51 12.11
C PHE A 53 -7.78 -10.10 10.66
N ASN A 54 -6.88 -9.34 10.03
CA ASN A 54 -7.01 -8.93 8.63
C ASN A 54 -7.08 -10.14 7.69
N GLU A 55 -6.28 -11.18 7.94
CA GLU A 55 -6.29 -12.45 7.19
C GLU A 55 -7.66 -13.16 7.26
N VAL A 56 -8.28 -13.14 8.45
CA VAL A 56 -9.64 -13.71 8.61
C VAL A 56 -10.66 -12.91 7.82
N VAL A 57 -10.61 -11.57 7.92
CA VAL A 57 -11.51 -10.69 7.15
C VAL A 57 -11.30 -10.87 5.65
N ASP A 58 -10.04 -10.92 5.19
CA ASP A 58 -9.74 -11.14 3.78
C ASP A 58 -10.27 -12.49 3.31
N ARG A 59 -9.93 -13.57 4.00
CA ARG A 59 -10.29 -14.94 3.61
C ARG A 59 -11.80 -15.16 3.50
N TYR A 60 -12.58 -14.60 4.43
CA TYR A 60 -14.02 -14.87 4.52
C TYR A 60 -14.91 -13.80 3.89
N ALA A 61 -14.39 -12.62 3.65
CA ALA A 61 -15.16 -11.53 3.07
C ALA A 61 -14.51 -10.98 1.80
N LEU A 62 -13.33 -10.36 1.87
CA LEU A 62 -12.79 -9.58 0.77
C LEU A 62 -12.34 -10.47 -0.41
N LYS A 63 -11.63 -11.56 -0.14
CA LYS A 63 -11.16 -12.49 -1.19
C LYS A 63 -12.29 -13.14 -1.98
N PRO A 64 -13.36 -13.69 -1.37
CA PRO A 64 -14.50 -14.21 -2.12
C PRO A 64 -15.18 -13.16 -3.00
N VAL A 65 -15.33 -11.92 -2.50
CA VAL A 65 -15.90 -10.81 -3.27
C VAL A 65 -14.99 -10.44 -4.44
N ALA A 66 -13.67 -10.35 -4.24
CA ALA A 66 -12.70 -10.07 -5.29
C ALA A 66 -12.66 -11.17 -6.36
N GLN A 67 -12.77 -12.45 -5.97
CA GLN A 67 -12.89 -13.57 -6.90
C GLN A 67 -14.19 -13.51 -7.71
N GLY A 68 -15.31 -13.19 -7.05
CA GLY A 68 -16.59 -12.95 -7.73
C GLY A 68 -16.49 -11.81 -8.72
N TYR A 69 -15.90 -10.69 -8.34
CA TYR A 69 -15.66 -9.54 -9.22
C TYR A 69 -14.84 -9.95 -10.46
N ARG A 70 -13.72 -10.65 -10.30
CA ARG A 70 -12.93 -11.17 -11.44
C ARG A 70 -13.71 -12.10 -12.36
N THR A 71 -14.60 -12.89 -11.79
CA THR A 71 -15.37 -13.87 -12.58
C THR A 71 -16.44 -13.22 -13.45
N VAL A 72 -17.12 -12.17 -12.92
CA VAL A 72 -18.25 -11.52 -13.62
C VAL A 72 -17.84 -10.31 -14.43
N THR A 73 -16.68 -9.71 -14.16
CA THR A 73 -16.19 -8.49 -14.81
C THR A 73 -15.16 -8.84 -15.87
N PRO A 74 -15.37 -8.52 -17.16
CA PRO A 74 -14.36 -8.72 -18.19
C PRO A 74 -13.05 -7.97 -17.89
N GLU A 75 -11.90 -8.56 -18.24
CA GLU A 75 -10.59 -7.99 -17.99
C GLU A 75 -10.42 -6.53 -18.46
N PRO A 76 -10.89 -6.12 -19.66
CA PRO A 76 -10.78 -4.72 -20.06
C PRO A 76 -11.55 -3.74 -19.13
N VAL A 77 -12.64 -4.21 -18.51
CA VAL A 77 -13.42 -3.40 -17.57
C VAL A 77 -12.67 -3.30 -16.23
N GLN A 78 -12.07 -4.41 -15.74
CA GLN A 78 -11.19 -4.38 -14.55
C GLN A 78 -10.03 -3.40 -14.75
N THR A 79 -9.34 -3.49 -15.89
CA THR A 79 -8.27 -2.55 -16.26
C THR A 79 -8.75 -1.11 -16.27
N GLY A 80 -9.94 -0.86 -16.85
CA GLY A 80 -10.54 0.48 -16.87
C GLY A 80 -10.86 1.01 -15.47
N VAL A 81 -11.37 0.17 -14.57
CA VAL A 81 -11.62 0.55 -13.17
C VAL A 81 -10.31 0.90 -12.46
N GLY A 82 -9.27 0.07 -12.60
CA GLY A 82 -7.95 0.35 -12.05
C GLY A 82 -7.37 1.67 -12.57
N ASN A 83 -7.40 1.88 -13.88
CA ASN A 83 -6.93 3.12 -14.52
C ASN A 83 -7.70 4.36 -14.02
N PHE A 84 -9.01 4.26 -13.83
CA PHE A 84 -9.83 5.34 -13.29
C PHE A 84 -9.36 5.76 -11.91
N PHE A 85 -9.13 4.80 -11.00
CA PHE A 85 -8.66 5.11 -9.66
C PHE A 85 -7.20 5.58 -9.64
N SER A 86 -6.35 5.05 -10.48
CA SER A 86 -4.97 5.52 -10.67
C SER A 86 -4.96 6.97 -11.18
N ASN A 87 -5.78 7.30 -12.17
CA ASN A 87 -5.90 8.66 -12.70
C ASN A 87 -6.35 9.66 -11.61
N LEU A 88 -7.27 9.29 -10.73
CA LEU A 88 -7.62 10.12 -9.57
C LEU A 88 -6.44 10.27 -8.60
N GLY A 89 -5.61 9.25 -8.48
CA GLY A 89 -4.37 9.26 -7.68
C GLY A 89 -3.32 10.25 -8.17
N GLU A 90 -3.30 10.57 -9.48
CA GLU A 90 -2.35 11.53 -10.05
C GLU A 90 -2.44 12.93 -9.40
N LEU A 91 -3.62 13.33 -8.91
CA LEU A 91 -3.78 14.60 -8.20
C LEU A 91 -3.05 14.58 -6.84
N ARG A 92 -3.09 13.46 -6.13
CA ARG A 92 -2.33 13.26 -4.89
C ARG A 92 -0.84 13.27 -5.19
N THR A 93 -0.42 12.55 -6.22
CA THR A 93 0.98 12.52 -6.71
C THR A 93 1.47 13.92 -7.07
N LEU A 94 0.69 14.70 -7.81
CA LEU A 94 1.02 16.07 -8.17
C LEU A 94 1.27 16.94 -6.94
N LEU A 95 0.34 16.91 -5.96
CA LEU A 95 0.47 17.69 -4.73
C LEU A 95 1.70 17.30 -3.92
N ASN A 96 1.92 15.99 -3.72
CA ASN A 96 3.06 15.51 -2.95
C ASN A 96 4.40 15.76 -3.66
N SER A 97 4.46 15.60 -4.97
CA SER A 97 5.65 15.95 -5.75
C SER A 97 6.01 17.44 -5.63
N LEU A 98 5.03 18.33 -5.61
CA LEU A 98 5.28 19.76 -5.35
C LEU A 98 5.81 20.00 -3.92
N LEU A 99 5.22 19.34 -2.91
CA LEU A 99 5.65 19.44 -1.52
C LEU A 99 7.06 18.88 -1.30
N GLN A 100 7.47 17.92 -2.10
CA GLN A 100 8.81 17.32 -2.08
C GLN A 100 9.85 18.11 -2.90
N GLY A 101 9.42 19.18 -3.62
CA GLY A 101 10.32 19.93 -4.48
C GLY A 101 10.70 19.19 -5.78
N LYS A 102 9.85 18.30 -6.27
CA LYS A 102 10.01 17.50 -7.49
C LYS A 102 9.11 18.03 -8.62
N PRO A 103 9.35 19.24 -9.18
CA PRO A 103 8.45 19.85 -10.16
C PRO A 103 8.33 19.05 -11.46
N GLY A 104 9.37 18.28 -11.82
CA GLY A 104 9.35 17.39 -12.97
C GLY A 104 8.28 16.30 -12.81
N ASN A 105 8.31 15.56 -11.70
CA ASN A 105 7.30 14.53 -11.42
C ASN A 105 5.90 15.13 -11.24
N ALA A 106 5.79 16.31 -10.62
CA ALA A 106 4.51 17.03 -10.52
C ALA A 106 3.95 17.38 -11.90
N GLY A 107 4.79 17.87 -12.82
CA GLY A 107 4.41 18.15 -14.21
C GLY A 107 3.94 16.90 -14.95
N ILE A 108 4.64 15.78 -14.78
CA ILE A 108 4.26 14.48 -15.34
C ILE A 108 2.90 14.03 -14.78
N ALA A 109 2.70 14.04 -13.47
CA ALA A 109 1.43 13.65 -12.85
C ALA A 109 0.27 14.53 -13.34
N GLY A 110 0.47 15.84 -13.43
CA GLY A 110 -0.52 16.76 -13.99
C GLY A 110 -0.84 16.46 -15.46
N ALA A 111 0.19 16.19 -16.28
CA ALA A 111 0.01 15.82 -17.69
C ALA A 111 -0.75 14.48 -17.83
N ARG A 112 -0.38 13.46 -17.07
CA ARG A 112 -1.07 12.17 -17.03
C ARG A 112 -2.54 12.34 -16.68
N PHE A 113 -2.83 13.10 -15.60
CA PHE A 113 -4.21 13.39 -15.20
C PHE A 113 -5.01 14.02 -16.34
N VAL A 114 -4.48 15.04 -17.01
CA VAL A 114 -5.18 15.74 -18.10
C VAL A 114 -5.37 14.83 -19.32
N ILE A 115 -4.31 14.12 -19.75
CA ILE A 115 -4.36 13.22 -20.91
C ILE A 115 -5.36 12.09 -20.66
N ASN A 116 -5.26 11.41 -19.52
CA ASN A 116 -6.12 10.28 -19.20
C ASN A 116 -7.57 10.70 -18.95
N THR A 117 -7.79 11.89 -18.39
CA THR A 117 -9.16 12.40 -18.21
C THR A 117 -9.79 12.82 -19.55
N THR A 118 -9.05 13.43 -20.47
CA THR A 118 -9.58 13.94 -21.75
C THR A 118 -9.58 12.86 -22.83
N VAL A 119 -8.41 12.34 -23.18
CA VAL A 119 -8.27 11.33 -24.26
C VAL A 119 -8.61 9.93 -23.74
N GLY A 120 -8.27 9.63 -22.49
CA GLY A 120 -8.51 8.34 -21.83
C GLY A 120 -9.93 8.17 -21.27
N ILE A 121 -10.91 8.98 -21.74
CA ILE A 121 -12.35 8.84 -21.41
C ILE A 121 -12.57 8.85 -19.88
N GLY A 122 -12.20 9.96 -19.22
CA GLY A 122 -12.36 10.11 -17.78
C GLY A 122 -11.41 9.24 -16.94
N GLY A 123 -10.28 8.80 -17.52
CA GLY A 123 -9.30 7.97 -16.85
C GLY A 123 -9.52 6.45 -16.99
N LEU A 124 -10.53 6.02 -17.76
CA LEU A 124 -10.77 4.59 -18.00
C LEU A 124 -9.68 3.94 -18.87
N TRP A 125 -8.99 4.73 -19.65
CA TRP A 125 -7.88 4.30 -20.49
C TRP A 125 -6.62 5.10 -20.15
N ASP A 126 -5.55 4.42 -19.77
CA ASP A 126 -4.25 5.06 -19.50
C ASP A 126 -3.53 5.37 -20.82
N PHE A 127 -3.98 6.44 -21.48
CA PHE A 127 -3.41 6.91 -22.74
C PHE A 127 -2.03 7.53 -22.53
N ALA A 128 -1.77 8.15 -21.37
CA ALA A 128 -0.51 8.76 -21.03
C ALA A 128 0.65 7.73 -21.06
N THR A 129 0.43 6.53 -20.57
CA THR A 129 1.42 5.45 -20.64
C THR A 129 1.71 5.03 -22.09
N HIS A 130 0.70 5.04 -22.97
CA HIS A 130 0.92 4.78 -24.40
C HIS A 130 1.73 5.90 -25.09
N MET A 131 1.73 7.09 -24.52
CA MET A 131 2.57 8.22 -24.97
C MET A 131 3.94 8.26 -24.27
N GLU A 132 4.31 7.20 -23.54
CA GLU A 132 5.54 7.11 -22.76
C GLU A 132 5.68 8.19 -21.68
N VAL A 133 4.56 8.82 -21.28
CA VAL A 133 4.51 9.75 -20.15
C VAL A 133 4.39 8.95 -18.86
N THR A 134 5.53 8.57 -18.29
CA THR A 134 5.63 7.77 -17.07
C THR A 134 6.09 8.61 -15.89
N GLY A 135 5.46 8.42 -14.73
CA GLY A 135 5.79 9.10 -13.48
C GLY A 135 5.84 8.12 -12.31
N ARG A 136 6.22 8.64 -11.16
CA ARG A 136 6.21 7.88 -9.90
C ARG A 136 5.05 8.36 -9.04
N GLU A 137 4.32 7.43 -8.45
CA GLU A 137 3.28 7.76 -7.50
C GLU A 137 3.90 8.31 -6.20
N GLU A 138 3.28 9.37 -5.67
CA GLU A 138 3.71 10.01 -4.44
C GLU A 138 2.55 10.13 -3.45
N ASP A 139 2.88 9.98 -2.17
CA ASP A 139 1.94 10.16 -1.07
C ASP A 139 2.54 11.03 0.04
N PHE A 140 1.75 11.35 1.05
CA PHE A 140 2.19 12.24 2.12
C PHE A 140 3.17 11.56 3.08
N GLY A 141 3.13 10.23 3.21
CA GLY A 141 4.14 9.48 3.97
C GLY A 141 5.53 9.57 3.34
N GLN A 142 5.61 9.50 2.00
CA GLN A 142 6.85 9.75 1.25
C GLN A 142 7.31 11.22 1.42
N THR A 143 6.38 12.17 1.35
CA THR A 143 6.68 13.59 1.57
C THR A 143 7.29 13.83 2.95
N LEU A 144 6.74 13.23 3.99
CA LEU A 144 7.32 13.30 5.34
C LEU A 144 8.72 12.65 5.38
N GLY A 145 8.92 11.53 4.67
CA GLY A 145 10.23 10.88 4.56
C GLY A 145 11.27 11.79 3.91
N VAL A 146 10.95 12.41 2.78
CA VAL A 146 11.81 13.39 2.08
C VAL A 146 12.12 14.59 2.98
N TRP A 147 11.18 15.02 3.83
CA TRP A 147 11.42 16.07 4.81
C TRP A 147 12.25 15.64 6.02
N GLY A 148 12.71 14.37 6.05
CA GLY A 148 13.58 13.84 7.11
C GLY A 148 12.84 13.21 8.29
N VAL A 149 11.53 13.00 8.19
CA VAL A 149 10.78 12.26 9.21
C VAL A 149 11.08 10.77 9.05
N GLY A 150 11.72 10.15 10.04
CA GLY A 150 11.99 8.71 10.05
C GLY A 150 10.71 7.88 9.93
N GLU A 151 10.82 6.69 9.34
CA GLU A 151 9.67 5.79 9.15
C GLU A 151 9.03 5.34 10.47
N GLY A 152 9.84 5.27 11.55
CA GLY A 152 9.42 4.75 12.84
C GLY A 152 9.12 3.25 12.80
N PRO A 153 8.61 2.69 13.90
CA PRO A 153 8.23 1.29 13.97
C PRO A 153 7.23 0.84 12.93
N TYR A 154 7.38 -0.39 12.45
CA TYR A 154 6.38 -1.07 11.63
C TYR A 154 5.08 -1.26 12.41
N LEU A 155 3.95 -1.08 11.75
CA LEU A 155 2.63 -1.18 12.32
C LEU A 155 1.67 -1.85 11.34
N VAL A 156 0.85 -2.79 11.83
CA VAL A 156 -0.26 -3.34 11.04
C VAL A 156 -1.56 -2.69 11.48
N LEU A 157 -2.25 -2.07 10.53
CA LEU A 157 -3.52 -1.39 10.78
C LEU A 157 -4.70 -2.34 10.50
N PRO A 158 -5.73 -2.35 11.37
CA PRO A 158 -6.95 -3.09 11.09
C PRO A 158 -7.57 -2.65 9.76
N PHE A 159 -7.91 -3.61 8.91
CA PHE A 159 -8.46 -3.45 7.55
C PHE A 159 -7.54 -2.79 6.51
N LEU A 160 -6.53 -2.02 6.92
CA LEU A 160 -5.65 -1.28 6.01
C LEU A 160 -4.32 -2.00 5.75
N GLY A 161 -3.92 -2.93 6.62
CA GLY A 161 -2.72 -3.76 6.41
C GLY A 161 -1.42 -3.11 6.90
N ALA A 162 -0.32 -3.38 6.18
CA ALA A 162 1.03 -2.95 6.51
C ALA A 162 1.18 -1.42 6.47
N SER A 163 1.89 -0.86 7.44
CA SER A 163 2.16 0.57 7.57
C SER A 163 3.40 0.80 8.45
N THR A 164 3.79 2.05 8.63
CA THR A 164 4.72 2.52 9.66
C THR A 164 4.06 3.59 10.51
N VAL A 165 4.70 4.00 11.59
CA VAL A 165 4.19 5.12 12.41
C VAL A 165 4.10 6.41 11.60
N ARG A 166 5.11 6.73 10.76
CA ARG A 166 5.11 7.88 9.86
C ARG A 166 3.94 7.80 8.88
N ASP A 167 3.81 6.69 8.17
CA ASP A 167 2.81 6.53 7.12
C ASP A 167 1.38 6.49 7.70
N THR A 168 1.21 5.89 8.89
CA THR A 168 -0.06 5.96 9.63
C THR A 168 -0.45 7.40 9.98
N GLY A 169 0.52 8.22 10.39
CA GLY A 169 0.30 9.64 10.66
C GLY A 169 -0.03 10.45 9.40
N ALA A 170 0.45 10.01 8.24
CA ALA A 170 0.20 10.63 6.94
C ALA A 170 -1.19 10.30 6.36
N LEU A 171 -1.78 9.15 6.71
CA LEU A 171 -3.05 8.67 6.15
C LEU A 171 -4.19 9.71 6.09
N PRO A 172 -4.44 10.54 7.13
CA PRO A 172 -5.49 11.55 7.04
C PRO A 172 -5.27 12.52 5.87
N VAL A 173 -4.02 12.96 5.63
CA VAL A 173 -3.70 13.87 4.54
C VAL A 173 -3.93 13.19 3.18
N ASP A 174 -3.50 11.94 3.03
CA ASP A 174 -3.72 11.16 1.82
C ASP A 174 -5.21 10.94 1.53
N VAL A 175 -6.00 10.65 2.54
CA VAL A 175 -7.46 10.53 2.40
C VAL A 175 -8.09 11.85 1.97
N TYR A 176 -7.70 12.98 2.58
CA TYR A 176 -8.22 14.29 2.22
C TYR A 176 -7.70 14.81 0.87
N SER A 177 -6.54 14.36 0.40
CA SER A 177 -6.04 14.71 -0.94
C SER A 177 -6.69 13.89 -2.06
N TYR A 178 -7.48 12.87 -1.74
CA TYR A 178 -8.11 12.01 -2.74
C TYR A 178 -9.50 12.53 -3.15
N PRO A 179 -9.77 12.77 -4.44
CA PRO A 179 -10.99 13.46 -4.90
C PRO A 179 -12.31 12.82 -4.48
N THR A 180 -12.37 11.49 -4.36
CA THR A 180 -13.62 10.80 -3.96
C THR A 180 -14.07 11.15 -2.55
N THR A 181 -13.19 11.68 -1.71
CA THR A 181 -13.53 12.13 -0.34
C THR A 181 -14.55 13.27 -0.34
N TYR A 182 -14.57 14.07 -1.41
CA TYR A 182 -15.44 15.24 -1.54
C TYR A 182 -16.79 14.96 -2.20
N ILE A 183 -17.09 13.70 -2.49
CA ILE A 183 -18.41 13.30 -2.99
C ILE A 183 -19.41 13.39 -1.84
N GLU A 184 -20.41 14.29 -2.00
CA GLU A 184 -21.42 14.55 -0.96
C GLU A 184 -22.40 13.38 -0.78
N ASP A 185 -22.69 12.65 -1.87
CA ASP A 185 -23.58 11.49 -1.83
C ASP A 185 -22.88 10.30 -1.15
N ASP A 186 -23.29 10.01 0.07
CA ASP A 186 -22.70 8.92 0.87
C ASP A 186 -22.75 7.55 0.19
N PRO A 187 -23.87 7.11 -0.41
CA PRO A 187 -23.92 5.83 -1.13
C PRO A 187 -22.90 5.76 -2.26
N THR A 188 -22.76 6.82 -3.07
CA THR A 188 -21.80 6.87 -4.18
C THR A 188 -20.36 6.82 -3.66
N ARG A 189 -20.03 7.62 -2.64
CA ARG A 189 -18.69 7.63 -2.03
C ARG A 189 -18.32 6.26 -1.47
N ILE A 190 -19.23 5.62 -0.72
CA ILE A 190 -19.02 4.28 -0.14
C ILE A 190 -18.88 3.25 -1.26
N GLY A 191 -19.72 3.32 -2.30
CA GLY A 191 -19.68 2.41 -3.45
C GLY A 191 -18.35 2.47 -4.21
N LEU A 192 -17.85 3.68 -4.49
CA LEU A 192 -16.55 3.87 -5.15
C LEU A 192 -15.39 3.38 -4.28
N THR A 193 -15.45 3.65 -2.97
CA THR A 193 -14.41 3.16 -2.05
C THR A 193 -14.41 1.63 -1.99
N ALA A 194 -15.58 1.00 -1.89
CA ALA A 194 -15.70 -0.44 -1.90
C ALA A 194 -15.22 -1.05 -3.22
N LEU A 195 -15.59 -0.46 -4.35
CA LEU A 195 -15.15 -0.90 -5.67
C LEU A 195 -13.62 -0.83 -5.79
N ARG A 196 -13.01 0.27 -5.36
CA ARG A 196 -11.55 0.41 -5.35
C ARG A 196 -10.87 -0.67 -4.52
N ILE A 197 -11.39 -0.94 -3.30
CA ILE A 197 -10.83 -1.99 -2.43
C ILE A 197 -10.94 -3.37 -3.08
N VAL A 198 -12.09 -3.69 -3.68
CA VAL A 198 -12.32 -4.98 -4.34
C VAL A 198 -11.45 -5.14 -5.58
N ASP A 199 -11.33 -4.10 -6.41
CA ASP A 199 -10.50 -4.08 -7.60
C ASP A 199 -9.02 -4.25 -7.26
N THR A 200 -8.51 -3.46 -6.31
CA THR A 200 -7.13 -3.60 -5.80
C THR A 200 -6.87 -5.02 -5.30
N ARG A 201 -7.79 -5.59 -4.51
CA ARG A 201 -7.65 -6.96 -4.00
C ARG A 201 -7.70 -8.00 -5.12
N ALA A 202 -8.51 -7.79 -6.13
CA ALA A 202 -8.60 -8.67 -7.29
C ALA A 202 -7.28 -8.73 -8.07
N GLY A 203 -6.60 -7.60 -8.24
CA GLY A 203 -5.27 -7.52 -8.86
C GLY A 203 -4.17 -8.27 -8.10
N LEU A 204 -4.34 -8.45 -6.78
CA LEU A 204 -3.36 -9.14 -5.93
C LEU A 204 -3.57 -10.67 -5.86
N LEU A 205 -4.66 -11.22 -6.40
CA LEU A 205 -5.00 -12.64 -6.24
C LEU A 205 -3.92 -13.58 -6.81
N ASP A 206 -3.31 -13.23 -7.92
CA ASP A 206 -2.31 -14.07 -8.58
C ASP A 206 -0.93 -13.99 -7.89
N GLN A 207 -0.66 -12.86 -7.23
CA GLN A 207 0.59 -12.64 -6.51
C GLN A 207 0.68 -13.43 -5.20
N GLU A 208 -0.46 -13.86 -4.64
CA GLU A 208 -0.48 -14.66 -3.42
C GLU A 208 0.29 -15.98 -3.53
N ALA A 209 0.35 -16.55 -4.73
CA ALA A 209 1.07 -17.80 -5.00
C ALA A 209 2.60 -17.64 -4.86
N LEU A 210 3.11 -16.41 -4.90
CA LEU A 210 4.53 -16.11 -4.77
C LEU A 210 5.00 -16.03 -3.31
N ILE A 211 4.05 -15.96 -2.36
CA ILE A 211 4.38 -15.83 -0.93
C ILE A 211 4.67 -17.21 -0.36
N HIS A 212 5.93 -17.44 0.02
CA HIS A 212 6.38 -18.68 0.64
C HIS A 212 6.85 -18.43 2.08
N GLY A 213 6.68 -19.40 2.96
CA GLY A 213 7.11 -19.31 4.36
C GLY A 213 6.17 -18.48 5.25
N ASP A 214 6.74 -17.75 6.21
CA ASP A 214 5.97 -16.89 7.12
C ASP A 214 5.45 -15.64 6.39
N ARG A 215 4.17 -15.68 6.06
CA ARG A 215 3.48 -14.62 5.31
C ARG A 215 3.56 -13.25 5.99
N TYR A 216 3.51 -13.22 7.33
CA TYR A 216 3.64 -11.97 8.08
C TYR A 216 5.00 -11.32 7.85
N SER A 217 6.08 -12.07 8.08
CA SER A 217 7.45 -11.57 7.91
C SER A 217 7.71 -11.17 6.46
N PHE A 218 7.27 -11.97 5.50
CA PHE A 218 7.39 -11.64 4.08
C PHE A 218 6.74 -10.29 3.74
N ILE A 219 5.49 -10.07 4.17
CA ILE A 219 4.75 -8.83 3.86
C ILE A 219 5.38 -7.63 4.58
N ARG A 220 5.83 -7.81 5.84
CA ARG A 220 6.55 -6.77 6.57
C ARG A 220 7.80 -6.33 5.82
N ASP A 221 8.65 -7.29 5.46
CA ASP A 221 9.95 -7.01 4.87
C ASP A 221 9.79 -6.41 3.47
N ALA A 222 8.88 -6.95 2.66
CA ALA A 222 8.54 -6.41 1.35
C ALA A 222 8.00 -4.96 1.45
N TYR A 223 7.11 -4.68 2.43
CA TYR A 223 6.58 -3.34 2.64
C TYR A 223 7.67 -2.35 3.03
N LEU A 224 8.52 -2.70 4.01
CA LEU A 224 9.59 -1.82 4.47
C LEU A 224 10.61 -1.54 3.37
N GLN A 225 11.00 -2.57 2.61
CA GLN A 225 11.92 -2.42 1.49
C GLN A 225 11.32 -1.52 0.39
N GLN A 226 10.09 -1.81 -0.03
CA GLN A 226 9.39 -1.00 -1.03
C GLN A 226 9.26 0.45 -0.58
N ARG A 227 8.95 0.67 0.69
CA ARG A 227 8.75 2.01 1.23
C ARG A 227 10.04 2.84 1.28
N ARG A 228 11.16 2.21 1.62
CA ARG A 228 12.48 2.85 1.58
C ARG A 228 12.88 3.21 0.15
N PHE A 229 12.65 2.29 -0.79
CA PHE A 229 12.87 2.53 -2.21
C PHE A 229 12.03 3.70 -2.76
N GLU A 230 10.76 3.80 -2.38
CA GLU A 230 9.89 4.90 -2.80
C GLU A 230 10.34 6.26 -2.23
N VAL A 231 10.70 6.32 -0.95
CA VAL A 231 11.17 7.56 -0.30
C VAL A 231 12.50 8.04 -0.86
N SER A 232 13.39 7.12 -1.28
CA SER A 232 14.68 7.43 -1.89
C SER A 232 14.63 7.66 -3.42
N ASP A 233 13.44 7.68 -4.03
CA ASP A 233 13.27 7.80 -5.49
C ASP A 233 13.97 6.69 -6.29
N GLY A 234 14.15 5.52 -5.66
CA GLY A 234 14.86 4.39 -6.27
C GLY A 234 16.38 4.51 -6.17
N GLU A 235 16.89 5.53 -5.47
CA GLU A 235 18.28 5.53 -5.06
C GLU A 235 18.43 4.49 -3.95
N GLN A 236 18.99 3.34 -4.27
CA GLN A 236 19.39 2.36 -3.27
C GLN A 236 20.51 3.00 -2.46
N GLY A 237 20.24 3.27 -1.17
CA GLY A 237 21.32 3.48 -0.23
C GLY A 237 22.18 2.22 -0.21
N ASP A 238 23.50 2.39 -0.25
CA ASP A 238 24.57 1.38 -0.23
C ASP A 238 24.04 -0.05 -0.37
N ASP A 239 23.91 -0.54 -1.60
CA ASP A 239 23.74 -1.96 -1.85
C ASP A 239 24.98 -2.65 -1.29
N PRO A 240 24.88 -3.51 -0.26
CA PRO A 240 26.05 -4.24 0.25
C PRO A 240 26.70 -5.13 -0.81
N PHE A 241 26.02 -5.37 -1.94
CA PHE A 241 26.51 -6.10 -3.11
C PHE A 241 26.95 -5.19 -4.25
N ALA A 242 26.72 -3.86 -4.17
CA ALA A 242 27.21 -2.86 -5.12
C ALA A 242 28.57 -2.28 -4.72
N SER A 243 29.25 -2.88 -3.70
CA SER A 243 30.67 -2.59 -3.46
C SER A 243 31.45 -3.06 -4.67
N ASP A 244 32.16 -2.13 -5.31
CA ASP A 244 33.06 -2.30 -6.47
C ASP A 244 34.20 -3.32 -6.29
N ASP A 245 34.13 -4.19 -5.27
CA ASP A 245 35.12 -5.22 -4.94
C ASP A 245 34.85 -6.58 -5.62
N PHE A 246 33.83 -6.71 -6.48
CA PHE A 246 33.80 -7.79 -7.47
C PHE A 246 34.57 -7.35 -8.72
N ASP A 247 35.84 -7.10 -8.57
CA ASP A 247 36.79 -7.19 -9.67
C ASP A 247 36.76 -8.64 -10.16
N PHE A 248 35.96 -8.90 -11.18
CA PHE A 248 36.12 -10.08 -12.02
C PHE A 248 37.46 -9.87 -12.74
N ASP A 249 38.52 -10.38 -12.13
CA ASP A 249 39.81 -10.51 -12.80
C ASP A 249 39.63 -11.49 -13.95
N ASP A 250 39.44 -10.94 -15.16
CA ASP A 250 39.33 -11.68 -16.43
C ASP A 250 40.58 -12.50 -16.75
N SER A 251 41.58 -12.49 -15.85
CA SER A 251 42.87 -13.20 -16.06
C SER A 251 42.79 -14.71 -15.79
N ASP A 252 41.74 -15.24 -15.17
CA ASP A 252 41.60 -16.68 -14.86
C ASP A 252 40.94 -17.50 -16.00
N PHE A 253 40.60 -16.92 -17.12
CA PHE A 253 40.21 -17.63 -18.34
C PHE A 253 41.37 -17.71 -19.34
N ASP A 254 42.55 -18.11 -18.86
CA ASP A 254 43.63 -18.53 -19.73
C ASP A 254 43.27 -19.91 -20.34
N ASP A 255 43.32 -19.88 -21.70
CA ASP A 255 43.21 -20.98 -22.61
C ASP A 255 43.86 -22.27 -22.09
N ALA A 256 43.11 -23.19 -21.57
CA ALA A 256 43.52 -24.55 -21.32
C ALA A 256 42.66 -25.51 -22.15
N ASP A 257 43.25 -25.94 -23.26
CA ASP A 257 43.11 -27.23 -23.92
C ASP A 257 41.73 -27.61 -24.53
N PHE A 258 41.51 -27.11 -25.75
CA PHE A 258 40.85 -27.94 -26.77
C PHE A 258 41.85 -28.24 -27.87
N ALA A 259 42.72 -29.24 -27.61
CA ALA A 259 43.46 -29.96 -28.63
C ALA A 259 43.43 -31.46 -28.23
N ASP A 260 42.59 -32.18 -28.90
CA ASP A 260 42.61 -33.58 -29.45
C ASP A 260 41.23 -34.23 -29.41
#